data_5665ed07d688f26ca4964863d3566d01
#
_entry.id   5665ed07d688f26ca4964863d3566d01
#
_cell.length_a   1.000
_cell.length_b   1.000
_cell.length_c   1.000
_cell.angle_alpha   90.00
_cell.angle_beta   90.00
_cell.angle_gamma   90.00
#
_symmetry.space_group_name_H-M   'P 1'
#
loop_
_entity.id
_entity.type
_entity.pdbx_description
1 polymer ?
#
loop_
_entity_poly.entity_id
_entity_poly.type
_entity_poly.pdbx_seq_one_letter_code
_entity_poly.pdbx_strand_id
1 'polypeptide(L)'
;YILSFTSNTAPLASEVEQCCNYADLSSIGQPEPIQVICSLDKELSSLPLPQVSLLTLVENSVKHGRVIGRPLRITITARRLRTEDGWVANLTVADNGNGFSAQELQSLNRELPQEKEGSHVGLRNVVRRTQLLYGDGMAVAFANKGGARIELFLPLDTALNRAKEGKNETVDL
;
A
#
# COMPACT_ATOMS: atom_id res chain seq x y z
N TYR A 1 -24.79 8.85 -16.96
CA TYR A 1 -23.99 9.30 -15.79
C TYR A 1 -22.61 8.65 -15.90
N ILE A 2 -21.68 9.35 -16.55
CA ILE A 2 -20.27 9.04 -16.49
C ILE A 2 -19.83 9.54 -15.12
N LEU A 3 -19.64 8.62 -14.17
CA LEU A 3 -18.93 8.92 -12.95
C LEU A 3 -17.48 9.24 -13.38
N SER A 4 -17.14 10.52 -13.41
CA SER A 4 -15.76 10.96 -13.43
C SER A 4 -15.11 10.45 -12.15
N PHE A 5 -14.48 9.29 -12.21
CA PHE A 5 -13.55 8.86 -11.20
C PHE A 5 -12.30 9.76 -11.29
N THR A 6 -12.43 11.00 -10.84
CA THR A 6 -11.28 11.72 -10.31
C THR A 6 -10.87 10.91 -9.09
N SER A 7 -10.06 9.89 -9.33
CA SER A 7 -9.49 9.08 -8.28
C SER A 7 -8.70 10.04 -7.39
N ASN A 8 -9.16 10.27 -6.17
CA ASN A 8 -8.39 10.96 -5.15
C ASN A 8 -7.10 10.18 -4.95
N THR A 9 -6.06 10.58 -5.65
CA THR A 9 -4.72 10.02 -5.54
C THR A 9 -3.82 10.97 -4.77
N ALA A 10 -2.83 10.41 -4.09
CA ALA A 10 -1.75 11.15 -3.46
C ALA A 10 -0.40 10.60 -3.92
N PRO A 11 0.64 11.43 -3.98
CA PRO A 11 2.00 10.95 -4.23
C PRO A 11 2.46 9.98 -3.12
N LEU A 12 3.25 8.98 -3.47
CA LEU A 12 3.83 8.03 -2.51
C LEU A 12 4.54 8.75 -1.35
N ALA A 13 5.28 9.81 -1.62
CA ALA A 13 5.97 10.58 -0.57
C ALA A 13 4.99 11.14 0.47
N SER A 14 3.84 11.64 0.03
CA SER A 14 2.79 12.17 0.91
C SER A 14 2.13 11.08 1.76
N GLU A 15 1.86 9.93 1.16
CA GLU A 15 1.32 8.76 1.87
C GLU A 15 2.30 8.26 2.94
N VAL A 16 3.61 8.23 2.63
CA VAL A 16 4.66 7.85 3.59
C VAL A 16 4.73 8.83 4.77
N GLU A 17 4.66 10.14 4.51
CA GLU A 17 4.63 11.16 5.56
C GLU A 17 3.44 10.95 6.52
N GLN A 18 2.26 10.67 5.98
CA GLN A 18 1.08 10.35 6.80
C GLN A 18 1.30 9.10 7.66
N CYS A 19 1.97 8.08 7.13
CA CYS A 19 2.31 6.87 7.89
C CYS A 19 3.25 7.16 9.07
N CYS A 20 4.27 7.99 8.87
CA CYS A 20 5.18 8.41 9.93
C CYS A 20 4.44 9.20 11.02
N ASN A 21 3.64 10.19 10.64
CA ASN A 21 2.83 10.98 11.57
C ASN A 21 1.86 10.10 12.37
N TYR A 22 1.22 9.13 11.73
CA TYR A 22 0.33 8.18 12.40
C TYR A 22 1.07 7.32 13.43
N ALA A 23 2.26 6.81 13.09
CA ALA A 23 3.07 6.00 13.98
C ALA A 23 3.53 6.81 15.21
N ASP A 24 3.95 8.06 15.02
CA ASP A 24 4.36 8.95 16.09
C ASP A 24 3.19 9.23 17.05
N LEU A 25 2.02 9.57 16.52
CA LEU A 25 0.80 9.80 17.33
C LEU A 25 0.37 8.52 18.07
N SER A 26 0.43 7.37 17.41
CA SER A 26 0.05 6.08 17.99
C SER A 26 1.06 5.57 19.03
N SER A 27 2.24 6.18 19.12
CA SER A 27 3.29 5.87 20.10
C SER A 27 3.16 6.68 21.38
N ILE A 28 2.37 7.75 21.39
CA ILE A 28 2.21 8.63 22.57
C ILE A 28 1.62 7.82 23.74
N GLY A 29 2.33 7.86 24.87
CA GLY A 29 1.90 7.15 26.09
C GLY A 29 2.04 5.63 26.02
N GLN A 30 2.65 5.07 24.98
CA GLN A 30 2.93 3.65 24.87
C GLN A 30 4.32 3.32 25.41
N PRO A 31 4.50 2.22 26.16
CA PRO A 31 5.82 1.81 26.65
C PRO A 31 6.74 1.38 25.50
N GLU A 32 6.17 0.93 24.40
CA GLU A 32 6.89 0.44 23.23
C GLU A 32 6.45 1.23 22.00
N PRO A 33 7.32 2.16 21.49
CA PRO A 33 6.97 2.98 20.34
C PRO A 33 6.89 2.17 19.05
N ILE A 34 6.10 2.65 18.11
CA ILE A 34 6.06 2.16 16.75
C ILE A 34 7.19 2.81 15.97
N GLN A 35 7.97 2.01 15.25
CA GLN A 35 9.04 2.48 14.40
C GLN A 35 8.66 2.27 12.93
N VAL A 36 8.60 3.35 12.14
CA VAL A 36 8.45 3.28 10.68
C VAL A 36 9.79 3.55 10.03
N ILE A 37 10.27 2.59 9.23
CA ILE A 37 11.52 2.68 8.48
C ILE A 37 11.17 2.72 7.00
N CYS A 38 11.59 3.79 6.31
CA CYS A 38 11.28 3.99 4.90
C CYS A 38 12.55 3.95 4.04
N SER A 39 12.46 3.26 2.91
CA SER A 39 13.50 3.24 1.89
C SER A 39 12.87 3.23 0.50
N LEU A 40 12.90 4.39 -0.16
CA LEU A 40 12.21 4.63 -1.42
C LEU A 40 13.20 5.01 -2.51
N ASP A 41 13.05 4.47 -3.71
CA ASP A 41 13.73 5.00 -4.88
C ASP A 41 13.18 6.40 -5.18
N LYS A 42 14.05 7.37 -5.42
CA LYS A 42 13.68 8.79 -5.58
C LYS A 42 12.67 9.01 -6.70
N GLU A 43 12.80 8.26 -7.77
CA GLU A 43 11.95 8.32 -8.95
C GLU A 43 10.50 7.91 -8.66
N LEU A 44 10.28 7.19 -7.56
CA LEU A 44 8.96 6.74 -7.14
C LEU A 44 8.26 7.71 -6.17
N SER A 45 8.89 8.81 -5.77
CA SER A 45 8.33 9.76 -4.81
C SER A 45 6.98 10.34 -5.24
N SER A 46 6.79 10.54 -6.54
CA SER A 46 5.55 11.05 -7.16
C SER A 46 4.60 9.95 -7.64
N LEU A 47 4.91 8.67 -7.36
CA LEU A 47 4.05 7.55 -7.75
C LEU A 47 2.63 7.75 -7.18
N PRO A 48 1.59 7.81 -8.03
CA PRO A 48 0.24 8.04 -7.55
C PRO A 48 -0.31 6.80 -6.84
N LEU A 49 -0.80 6.97 -5.63
CA LEU A 49 -1.54 5.95 -4.89
C LEU A 49 -2.95 6.44 -4.60
N PRO A 50 -3.95 5.55 -4.53
CA PRO A 50 -5.24 5.95 -3.99
C PRO A 50 -5.05 6.48 -2.57
N GLN A 51 -5.62 7.66 -2.26
CA GLN A 51 -5.43 8.30 -0.95
C GLN A 51 -5.70 7.35 0.21
N VAL A 52 -4.90 7.46 1.28
CA VAL A 52 -5.00 6.66 2.51
C VAL A 52 -4.72 5.16 2.31
N SER A 53 -4.22 4.76 1.13
CA SER A 53 -3.96 3.33 0.86
C SER A 53 -2.79 2.82 1.69
N LEU A 54 -1.67 3.53 1.68
CA LEU A 54 -0.49 3.12 2.44
C LEU A 54 -0.73 3.21 3.94
N LEU A 55 -1.42 4.27 4.39
CA LEU A 55 -1.81 4.43 5.79
C LEU A 55 -2.70 3.26 6.25
N THR A 56 -3.63 2.78 5.42
CA THR A 56 -4.47 1.62 5.75
C THR A 56 -3.63 0.35 5.95
N LEU A 57 -2.59 0.13 5.15
CA LEU A 57 -1.66 -1.00 5.34
C LEU A 57 -0.88 -0.88 6.65
N VAL A 58 -0.41 0.32 6.98
CA VAL A 58 0.29 0.59 8.24
C VAL A 58 -0.63 0.46 9.44
N GLU A 59 -1.86 0.97 9.38
CA GLU A 59 -2.87 0.78 10.43
C GLU A 59 -3.15 -0.71 10.69
N ASN A 60 -3.19 -1.52 9.64
CA ASN A 60 -3.36 -2.96 9.76
C ASN A 60 -2.20 -3.60 10.54
N SER A 61 -0.95 -3.21 10.24
CA SER A 61 0.23 -3.66 10.99
C SER A 61 0.17 -3.21 12.46
N VAL A 62 -0.29 -1.99 12.75
CA VAL A 62 -0.44 -1.49 14.13
C VAL A 62 -1.50 -2.26 14.91
N LYS A 63 -2.62 -2.60 14.26
CA LYS A 63 -3.72 -3.34 14.91
C LYS A 63 -3.38 -4.80 15.20
N HIS A 64 -2.67 -5.45 14.30
CA HIS A 64 -2.47 -6.90 14.33
C HIS A 64 -1.02 -7.32 14.61
N GLY A 65 -0.05 -6.43 14.41
CA GLY A 65 1.38 -6.73 14.53
C GLY A 65 1.97 -6.53 15.93
N ARG A 66 1.25 -5.90 16.87
CA ARG A 66 1.80 -5.63 18.22
C ARG A 66 2.02 -6.94 18.99
N VAL A 67 3.23 -7.07 19.53
CA VAL A 67 3.64 -8.16 20.42
C VAL A 67 4.11 -7.54 21.74
N ILE A 68 3.58 -7.99 22.86
CA ILE A 68 3.95 -7.49 24.18
C ILE A 68 5.45 -7.69 24.42
N GLY A 69 6.14 -6.66 24.90
CA GLY A 69 7.56 -6.70 25.22
C GLY A 69 8.48 -6.52 23.99
N ARG A 70 7.92 -6.14 22.85
CA ARG A 70 8.72 -5.87 21.64
C ARG A 70 8.19 -4.67 20.85
N PRO A 71 9.05 -3.66 20.55
CA PRO A 71 8.66 -2.54 19.70
C PRO A 71 8.19 -3.04 18.32
N LEU A 72 7.06 -2.51 17.86
CA LEU A 72 6.59 -2.77 16.51
C LEU A 72 7.43 -1.98 15.52
N ARG A 73 8.05 -2.68 14.59
CA ARG A 73 8.77 -2.09 13.47
C ARG A 73 8.03 -2.35 12.17
N ILE A 74 7.72 -1.28 11.44
CA ILE A 74 7.08 -1.34 10.13
C ILE A 74 8.08 -0.80 9.11
N THR A 75 8.34 -1.57 8.07
CA THR A 75 9.25 -1.19 6.99
C THR A 75 8.44 -0.93 5.73
N ILE A 76 8.62 0.25 5.14
CA ILE A 76 8.04 0.65 3.87
C ILE A 76 9.17 0.76 2.85
N THR A 77 9.11 -0.03 1.80
CA THR A 77 10.09 0.05 0.70
C THR A 77 9.38 0.23 -0.64
N ALA A 78 9.96 1.04 -1.50
CA ALA A 78 9.53 1.17 -2.88
C ALA A 78 10.74 1.08 -3.80
N ARG A 79 10.73 0.11 -4.70
CA ARG A 79 11.83 -0.18 -5.63
C ARG A 79 11.32 -0.24 -7.05
N ARG A 80 12.08 0.35 -7.96
CA ARG A 80 11.84 0.22 -9.38
C ARG A 80 12.48 -1.06 -9.90
N LEU A 81 11.67 -1.94 -10.46
CA LEU A 81 12.12 -3.23 -10.98
C LEU A 81 11.85 -3.32 -12.47
N ARG A 82 12.77 -3.95 -13.20
CA ARG A 82 12.59 -4.31 -14.61
C ARG A 82 12.03 -5.73 -14.69
N THR A 83 10.94 -5.88 -15.43
CA THR A 83 10.32 -7.17 -15.77
C THR A 83 10.36 -7.37 -17.29
N GLU A 84 9.96 -8.53 -17.77
CA GLU A 84 9.83 -8.80 -19.21
C GLU A 84 8.79 -7.87 -19.86
N ASP A 85 7.72 -7.54 -19.12
CA ASP A 85 6.61 -6.70 -19.58
C ASP A 85 6.84 -5.19 -19.40
N GLY A 86 7.98 -4.77 -18.83
CA GLY A 86 8.27 -3.36 -18.63
C GLY A 86 8.79 -3.02 -17.23
N TRP A 87 8.64 -1.77 -16.83
CA TRP A 87 9.01 -1.32 -15.50
C TRP A 87 7.84 -1.38 -14.52
N VAL A 88 8.10 -1.88 -13.33
CA VAL A 88 7.13 -1.91 -12.22
C VAL A 88 7.71 -1.24 -10.98
N ALA A 89 6.86 -0.62 -10.19
CA ALA A 89 7.19 -0.25 -8.82
C ALA A 89 6.77 -1.41 -7.90
N ASN A 90 7.70 -1.96 -7.14
CA ASN A 90 7.42 -2.87 -6.05
C ASN A 90 7.34 -2.06 -4.77
N LEU A 91 6.11 -1.86 -4.27
CA LEU A 91 5.82 -1.22 -3.00
C LEU A 91 5.56 -2.30 -1.95
N THR A 92 6.37 -2.32 -0.91
CA THR A 92 6.26 -3.30 0.18
C THR A 92 6.00 -2.62 1.50
N VAL A 93 5.04 -3.15 2.26
CA VAL A 93 4.84 -2.87 3.68
C VAL A 93 5.04 -4.17 4.44
N ALA A 94 5.98 -4.18 5.37
CA ALA A 94 6.31 -5.35 6.20
C ALA A 94 6.43 -4.94 7.66
N ASP A 95 5.97 -5.81 8.56
CA ASP A 95 6.15 -5.62 10.00
C ASP A 95 6.92 -6.78 10.64
N ASN A 96 7.27 -6.62 11.91
CA ASN A 96 7.92 -7.65 12.71
C ASN A 96 6.96 -8.31 13.70
N GLY A 97 5.65 -8.25 13.45
CA GLY A 97 4.59 -8.77 14.32
C GLY A 97 4.37 -10.27 14.16
N ASN A 98 3.15 -10.71 14.48
CA ASN A 98 2.78 -12.13 14.43
C ASN A 98 2.54 -12.64 13.00
N GLY A 99 2.38 -11.73 12.04
CA GLY A 99 2.00 -12.07 10.67
C GLY A 99 0.54 -12.49 10.54
N PHE A 100 0.21 -13.00 9.38
CA PHE A 100 -1.11 -13.58 9.09
C PHE A 100 -1.17 -15.03 9.54
N SER A 101 -2.32 -15.50 9.99
CA SER A 101 -2.57 -16.94 10.16
C SER A 101 -2.55 -17.66 8.80
N ALA A 102 -2.37 -18.98 8.82
CA ALA A 102 -2.40 -19.79 7.59
C ALA A 102 -3.73 -19.65 6.84
N GLN A 103 -4.83 -19.54 7.57
CA GLN A 103 -6.17 -19.36 7.00
C GLN A 103 -6.34 -18.00 6.35
N GLU A 104 -5.82 -16.93 6.98
CA GLU A 104 -5.83 -15.59 6.43
C GLU A 104 -5.00 -15.49 5.17
N LEU A 105 -3.76 -16.02 5.16
CA LEU A 105 -2.92 -16.07 3.95
C LEU A 105 -3.58 -16.83 2.82
N GLN A 106 -4.22 -17.96 3.13
CA GLN A 106 -4.94 -18.72 2.14
C GLN A 106 -6.11 -17.92 1.54
N SER A 107 -6.86 -17.20 2.37
CA SER A 107 -7.96 -16.35 1.95
C SER A 107 -7.47 -15.14 1.13
N LEU A 108 -6.40 -14.47 1.57
CA LEU A 108 -5.86 -13.29 0.91
C LEU A 108 -5.22 -13.61 -0.45
N ASN A 109 -4.53 -14.75 -0.59
CA ASN A 109 -3.86 -15.14 -1.83
C ASN A 109 -4.73 -15.94 -2.82
N ARG A 110 -5.81 -16.58 -2.36
CA ARG A 110 -6.70 -17.35 -3.26
C ARG A 110 -7.76 -16.49 -3.92
N GLU A 111 -8.20 -15.45 -3.24
CA GLU A 111 -9.36 -14.72 -3.69
C GLU A 111 -9.20 -13.23 -3.42
N LEU A 112 -9.01 -12.48 -4.48
CA LEU A 112 -9.61 -11.17 -4.63
C LEU A 112 -10.89 -11.35 -5.47
N PRO A 113 -11.86 -12.13 -5.02
CA PRO A 113 -13.21 -12.01 -5.51
C PRO A 113 -14.15 -11.71 -4.37
N GLN A 114 -15.02 -10.75 -4.65
CA GLN A 114 -16.40 -10.69 -4.20
C GLN A 114 -16.68 -10.92 -2.70
N GLU A 115 -16.95 -9.81 -2.04
CA GLU A 115 -17.96 -9.64 -1.00
C GLU A 115 -18.29 -10.88 -0.14
N LYS A 116 -17.50 -11.10 0.89
CA LYS A 116 -18.07 -11.61 2.14
C LYS A 116 -17.64 -10.67 3.25
N GLU A 117 -18.60 -10.18 3.99
CA GLU A 117 -18.43 -9.48 5.25
C GLU A 117 -17.47 -10.32 6.11
N GLY A 118 -16.29 -9.80 6.40
CA GLY A 118 -15.28 -10.53 7.15
C GLY A 118 -14.04 -9.69 7.43
N SER A 119 -13.09 -10.26 8.11
CA SER A 119 -11.78 -9.69 8.39
C SER A 119 -11.08 -9.19 7.12
N HIS A 120 -10.27 -8.13 7.24
CA HIS A 120 -9.45 -7.55 6.17
C HIS A 120 -10.17 -6.70 5.11
N VAL A 121 -11.32 -6.12 5.43
CA VAL A 121 -12.05 -5.19 4.53
C VAL A 121 -11.13 -4.04 4.06
N GLY A 122 -10.29 -3.50 4.95
CA GLY A 122 -9.33 -2.44 4.62
C GLY A 122 -8.32 -2.88 3.55
N LEU A 123 -7.70 -4.05 3.71
CA LEU A 123 -6.73 -4.59 2.76
C LEU A 123 -7.38 -4.82 1.37
N ARG A 124 -8.58 -5.40 1.34
CA ARG A 124 -9.32 -5.63 0.08
C ARG A 124 -9.65 -4.32 -0.62
N ASN A 125 -10.05 -3.29 0.13
CA ASN A 125 -10.34 -1.97 -0.43
C ASN A 125 -9.09 -1.32 -1.01
N VAL A 126 -7.94 -1.41 -0.35
CA VAL A 126 -6.66 -0.92 -0.88
C VAL A 126 -6.35 -1.61 -2.20
N VAL A 127 -6.39 -2.94 -2.24
CA VAL A 127 -6.10 -3.71 -3.46
C VAL A 127 -7.05 -3.35 -4.58
N ARG A 128 -8.37 -3.31 -4.32
CA ARG A 128 -9.39 -2.96 -5.32
C ARG A 128 -9.18 -1.56 -5.89
N ARG A 129 -8.95 -0.56 -5.02
CA ARG A 129 -8.73 0.83 -5.46
C ARG A 129 -7.44 0.97 -6.26
N THR A 130 -6.39 0.26 -5.84
CA THR A 130 -5.11 0.24 -6.56
C THR A 130 -5.25 -0.45 -7.91
N GLN A 131 -6.00 -1.54 -8.00
CA GLN A 131 -6.30 -2.23 -9.26
C GLN A 131 -7.13 -1.36 -10.22
N LEU A 132 -8.09 -0.58 -9.71
CA LEU A 132 -8.83 0.39 -10.52
C LEU A 132 -7.92 1.48 -11.10
N LEU A 133 -6.88 1.88 -10.35
CA LEU A 133 -5.92 2.90 -10.81
C LEU A 133 -4.90 2.34 -11.80
N TYR A 134 -4.36 1.15 -11.55
CA TYR A 134 -3.24 0.56 -12.30
C TYR A 134 -3.67 -0.46 -13.36
N GLY A 135 -4.90 -0.96 -13.29
CA GLY A 135 -5.44 -1.94 -14.23
C GLY A 135 -4.97 -3.38 -13.97
N ASP A 136 -5.17 -4.23 -14.96
CA ASP A 136 -4.95 -5.68 -14.86
C ASP A 136 -3.46 -6.08 -14.72
N GLY A 137 -2.54 -5.19 -15.03
CA GLY A 137 -1.10 -5.41 -14.84
C GLY A 137 -0.62 -5.28 -13.39
N MET A 138 -1.49 -4.81 -12.47
CA MET A 138 -1.19 -4.75 -11.05
C MET A 138 -1.28 -6.13 -10.41
N ALA A 139 -0.31 -6.46 -9.56
CA ALA A 139 -0.34 -7.68 -8.77
C ALA A 139 -0.13 -7.37 -7.28
N VAL A 140 -0.64 -8.25 -6.42
CA VAL A 140 -0.45 -8.19 -4.97
C VAL A 140 -0.03 -9.55 -4.45
N ALA A 141 0.84 -9.55 -3.45
CA ALA A 141 1.24 -10.76 -2.72
C ALA A 141 1.17 -10.51 -1.21
N PHE A 142 0.68 -11.50 -0.48
CA PHE A 142 0.66 -11.54 0.98
C PHE A 142 1.53 -12.69 1.46
N ALA A 143 2.40 -12.42 2.41
CA ALA A 143 3.33 -13.42 2.94
C ALA A 143 3.65 -13.15 4.41
N ASN A 144 4.27 -14.12 5.07
CA ASN A 144 4.92 -13.94 6.36
C ASN A 144 6.44 -14.05 6.19
N LYS A 145 7.16 -13.03 6.64
CA LYS A 145 8.64 -13.02 6.72
C LYS A 145 9.08 -12.38 8.04
N GLY A 146 8.95 -13.13 9.14
CA GLY A 146 9.21 -12.61 10.48
C GLY A 146 8.17 -11.59 10.96
N GLY A 147 6.98 -11.58 10.34
CA GLY A 147 5.85 -10.71 10.49
C GLY A 147 5.03 -10.69 9.22
N ALA A 148 4.01 -9.86 9.12
CA ALA A 148 3.22 -9.70 7.91
C ALA A 148 4.02 -8.95 6.83
N ARG A 149 3.85 -9.34 5.58
CA ARG A 149 4.42 -8.69 4.40
C ARG A 149 3.38 -8.59 3.30
N ILE A 150 3.18 -7.39 2.81
CA ILE A 150 2.28 -7.05 1.71
C ILE A 150 3.11 -6.41 0.61
N GLU A 151 3.02 -6.93 -0.60
CA GLU A 151 3.74 -6.42 -1.77
C GLU A 151 2.76 -6.06 -2.86
N LEU A 152 2.86 -4.83 -3.36
CA LEU A 152 2.13 -4.33 -4.51
C LEU A 152 3.10 -4.16 -5.67
N PHE A 153 2.80 -4.74 -6.82
CA PHE A 153 3.55 -4.59 -8.07
C PHE A 153 2.73 -3.71 -9.00
N LEU A 154 3.19 -2.49 -9.23
CA LEU A 154 2.46 -1.42 -9.92
C LEU A 154 3.12 -1.10 -11.25
N PRO A 155 2.47 -1.35 -12.40
CA PRO A 155 3.03 -1.03 -13.71
C PRO A 155 3.29 0.48 -13.86
N LEU A 156 4.54 0.87 -14.16
CA LEU A 156 4.92 2.27 -14.26
C LEU A 156 4.49 2.91 -15.58
N ASP A 157 4.49 2.14 -16.66
CA ASP A 157 4.17 2.67 -18.00
C ASP A 157 2.69 3.11 -18.10
N THR A 158 1.79 2.41 -17.40
CA THR A 158 0.36 2.75 -17.35
C THR A 158 0.07 3.98 -16.49
N ALA A 159 0.75 4.12 -15.35
CA ALA A 159 0.54 5.22 -14.42
C ALA A 159 1.05 6.56 -14.97
N LEU A 160 2.20 6.54 -15.67
CA LEU A 160 2.77 7.73 -16.29
C LEU A 160 1.93 8.27 -17.44
N ASN A 161 1.25 7.40 -18.19
CA ASN A 161 0.38 7.80 -19.29
C ASN A 161 -0.94 8.42 -18.76
N ARG A 162 -1.57 7.82 -17.76
CA ARG A 162 -2.80 8.38 -17.16
C ARG A 162 -2.56 9.71 -16.45
N ALA A 163 -1.41 9.89 -15.80
CA ALA A 163 -1.03 11.17 -15.17
C ALA A 163 -0.78 12.29 -16.20
N LYS A 164 -0.41 11.96 -17.45
CA LYS A 164 -0.27 12.91 -18.56
C LYS A 164 -1.61 13.27 -19.18
N GLU A 165 -2.53 12.32 -19.33
CA GLU A 165 -3.86 12.55 -19.87
C GLU A 165 -4.69 13.47 -18.96
N GLY A 166 -4.64 13.29 -17.65
CA GLY A 166 -5.32 14.17 -16.68
C GLY A 166 -4.75 15.59 -16.56
N LYS A 167 -3.54 15.87 -17.10
CA LYS A 167 -2.97 17.21 -17.16
C LYS A 167 -3.31 17.96 -18.45
N ASN A 168 -3.68 17.27 -19.51
CA ASN A 168 -4.04 17.88 -20.78
C ASN A 168 -5.50 18.34 -20.86
N GLU A 169 -6.36 17.91 -19.93
CA GLU A 169 -7.76 18.36 -19.89
C GLU A 169 -7.98 19.69 -19.12
N THR A 170 -6.93 20.28 -18.55
CA THR A 170 -7.03 21.54 -17.77
C THR A 170 -6.43 22.76 -18.47
N VAL A 171 -6.14 22.68 -19.76
CA VAL A 171 -5.65 23.84 -20.53
C VAL A 171 -6.52 24.04 -21.76
N ASP A 172 -7.77 24.45 -21.56
CA ASP A 172 -8.56 25.21 -22.55
C ASP A 172 -9.81 25.78 -21.83
N LEU A 173 -9.63 26.93 -21.23
CA LEU A 173 -10.68 27.95 -20.99
C LEU A 173 -10.02 29.32 -20.88
#